data_e3a0e26d05211dc3232b18a3bb9eebf4
#
_entry.id   e3a0e26d05211dc3232b18a3bb9eebf4
#
_cell.length_a   1.000
_cell.length_b   1.000
_cell.length_c   1.000
_cell.angle_alpha   90.00
_cell.angle_beta   90.00
_cell.angle_gamma   90.00
#
_symmetry.space_group_name_H-M   'P 1'
#
loop_
_entity.id
_entity.type
_entity.pdbx_description
1 polymer ?
#
loop_
_entity_poly.entity_id
_entity_poly.type
_entity_poly.pdbx_seq_one_letter_code
_entity_poly.pdbx_strand_id
1 'polypeptide(L)'
;MSESETDLSVASPVEVAGVEIIDVEIDVEIIDVEIIDERDLQPDDDRQIRELLCLCFPDWAEIFQQHRLWHNTPPVYSVIVRGEEQIIGHIAVVVRTITTTWNFRYNVASIQGVCVSPDQRRVGVSRLLIQKAVQEAARREFLFAILYCKEFLVPFYTSQGWKLADDSVVMWNSKDLPISMRSNCPMFLELTETPFPEGPLDVHSPLWQ
;
A
#
# COMPACT_ATOMS: atom_id res chain seq x y z
N MET A 1 20.99 -32.96 37.56
CA MET A 1 21.12 -32.63 36.13
C MET A 1 19.70 -32.68 35.60
N SER A 2 19.07 -31.51 35.50
CA SER A 2 17.74 -31.38 34.92
C SER A 2 17.84 -30.19 33.93
N GLU A 3 17.75 -30.56 32.67
CA GLU A 3 17.69 -29.59 31.56
C GLU A 3 16.34 -28.90 31.56
N SER A 4 16.36 -27.58 31.60
CA SER A 4 15.17 -26.75 31.46
C SER A 4 14.92 -26.47 29.97
N GLU A 5 13.90 -27.10 29.44
CA GLU A 5 13.32 -26.73 28.14
C GLU A 5 12.74 -25.31 28.21
N THR A 6 13.30 -24.45 27.39
CA THR A 6 12.77 -23.06 27.17
C THR A 6 11.64 -23.18 26.15
N ASP A 7 10.42 -23.04 26.64
CA ASP A 7 9.20 -22.97 25.84
C ASP A 7 9.23 -21.63 25.04
N LEU A 8 9.49 -21.74 23.73
CA LEU A 8 9.35 -20.65 22.79
C LEU A 8 7.86 -20.51 22.45
N SER A 9 7.17 -19.67 23.21
CA SER A 9 5.80 -19.23 22.91
C SER A 9 5.74 -18.63 21.51
N VAL A 10 5.22 -19.40 20.57
CA VAL A 10 4.85 -18.93 19.21
C VAL A 10 3.70 -17.96 19.39
N ALA A 11 3.95 -16.68 19.07
CA ALA A 11 2.90 -15.66 19.05
C ALA A 11 1.82 -16.05 18.03
N SER A 12 0.59 -16.17 18.50
CA SER A 12 -0.58 -16.45 17.65
C SER A 12 -0.74 -15.36 16.58
N PRO A 13 -1.11 -15.72 15.35
CA PRO A 13 -1.37 -14.73 14.30
C PRO A 13 -2.52 -13.82 14.72
N VAL A 14 -2.35 -12.50 14.54
CA VAL A 14 -3.40 -11.51 14.73
C VAL A 14 -4.44 -11.74 13.63
N GLU A 15 -5.61 -12.24 14.03
CA GLU A 15 -6.76 -12.41 13.15
C GLU A 15 -7.27 -11.01 12.76
N VAL A 16 -6.98 -10.56 11.54
CA VAL A 16 -7.58 -9.35 10.95
C VAL A 16 -8.96 -9.76 10.45
N ALA A 17 -10.02 -9.12 10.95
CA ALA A 17 -11.40 -9.49 10.71
C ALA A 17 -11.70 -9.75 9.23
N GLY A 18 -12.05 -11.01 8.90
CA GLY A 18 -12.63 -11.41 7.61
C GLY A 18 -11.69 -11.50 6.40
N VAL A 19 -10.41 -11.25 6.54
CA VAL A 19 -9.43 -11.53 5.49
C VAL A 19 -8.80 -12.89 5.76
N GLU A 20 -9.31 -13.92 5.10
CA GLU A 20 -8.65 -15.20 5.02
C GLU A 20 -7.28 -14.99 4.34
N ILE A 21 -6.22 -14.98 5.13
CA ILE A 21 -4.86 -14.96 4.59
C ILE A 21 -4.65 -16.33 3.97
N ILE A 22 -4.90 -16.45 2.67
CA ILE A 22 -4.51 -17.64 1.92
C ILE A 22 -2.98 -17.64 1.95
N ASP A 23 -2.40 -18.50 2.79
CA ASP A 23 -0.99 -18.86 2.72
C ASP A 23 -0.74 -19.47 1.34
N VAL A 24 -0.37 -18.62 0.40
CA VAL A 24 0.22 -19.09 -0.84
C VAL A 24 1.62 -19.53 -0.43
N GLU A 25 1.84 -20.85 -0.34
CA GLU A 25 3.20 -21.39 -0.34
C GLU A 25 3.89 -20.90 -1.60
N ILE A 26 4.55 -19.76 -1.47
CA ILE A 26 5.44 -19.27 -2.50
C ILE A 26 6.74 -20.00 -2.24
N ASP A 27 7.08 -20.90 -3.14
CA ASP A 27 8.41 -21.54 -3.21
C ASP A 27 9.43 -20.46 -3.65
N VAL A 28 9.55 -19.42 -2.82
CA VAL A 28 10.45 -18.29 -3.03
C VAL A 28 11.56 -18.47 -2.02
N GLU A 29 12.76 -18.70 -2.49
CA GLU A 29 13.99 -18.48 -1.74
C GLU A 29 13.80 -17.22 -0.91
N ILE A 30 14.03 -17.29 0.40
CA ILE A 30 13.69 -16.34 1.46
C ILE A 30 13.75 -14.89 0.95
N ILE A 31 12.58 -14.37 0.56
CA ILE A 31 12.45 -12.97 0.16
C ILE A 31 12.47 -12.14 1.43
N ASP A 32 13.51 -11.35 1.61
CA ASP A 32 13.61 -10.41 2.73
C ASP A 32 12.67 -9.20 2.46
N VAL A 33 11.63 -9.08 3.30
CA VAL A 33 10.65 -7.99 3.22
C VAL A 33 10.83 -7.08 4.42
N GLU A 34 11.25 -5.86 4.17
CA GLU A 34 11.50 -4.86 5.20
C GLU A 34 10.39 -3.79 5.21
N ILE A 35 10.02 -3.36 6.42
CA ILE A 35 9.18 -2.19 6.65
C ILE A 35 10.07 -1.11 7.24
N ILE A 36 10.17 0.02 6.54
CA ILE A 36 11.08 1.12 6.92
C ILE A 36 10.26 2.39 7.13
N ASP A 37 10.32 2.94 8.34
CA ASP A 37 9.78 4.28 8.61
C ASP A 37 10.51 5.32 7.78
N GLU A 38 9.79 6.33 7.29
CA GLU A 38 10.38 7.38 6.44
C GLU A 38 11.61 8.03 7.05
N ARG A 39 11.59 8.28 8.36
CA ARG A 39 12.70 8.88 9.11
C ARG A 39 13.95 8.00 9.18
N ASP A 40 13.79 6.70 9.00
CA ASP A 40 14.86 5.69 9.13
C ASP A 40 15.38 5.24 7.76
N LEU A 41 14.76 5.72 6.66
CA LEU A 41 15.16 5.40 5.30
C LEU A 41 16.56 5.93 5.00
N GLN A 42 17.44 5.04 4.56
CA GLN A 42 18.81 5.42 4.23
C GLN A 42 18.89 6.07 2.83
N PRO A 43 19.85 6.97 2.59
CA PRO A 43 20.03 7.62 1.28
C PRO A 43 20.22 6.64 0.13
N ASP A 44 20.86 5.51 0.37
CA ASP A 44 21.04 4.48 -0.65
C ASP A 44 19.74 3.75 -0.99
N ASP A 45 18.89 3.48 0.01
CA ASP A 45 17.57 2.91 -0.21
C ASP A 45 16.69 3.88 -1.00
N ASP A 46 16.69 5.18 -0.66
CA ASP A 46 15.99 6.21 -1.43
C ASP A 46 16.42 6.21 -2.90
N ARG A 47 17.74 6.13 -3.16
CA ARG A 47 18.27 6.07 -4.52
C ARG A 47 17.78 4.84 -5.26
N GLN A 48 17.88 3.65 -4.65
CA GLN A 48 17.47 2.38 -5.27
C GLN A 48 15.96 2.34 -5.52
N ILE A 49 15.14 2.85 -4.59
CA ILE A 49 13.69 2.98 -4.78
C ILE A 49 13.38 3.90 -5.97
N ARG A 50 14.05 5.04 -6.10
CA ARG A 50 13.84 5.95 -7.25
C ARG A 50 14.24 5.29 -8.56
N GLU A 51 15.32 4.55 -8.61
CA GLU A 51 15.74 3.78 -9.78
C GLU A 51 14.67 2.75 -10.19
N LEU A 52 14.14 2.00 -9.21
CA LEU A 52 13.05 1.05 -9.43
C LEU A 52 11.76 1.74 -9.91
N LEU A 53 11.41 2.89 -9.33
CA LEU A 53 10.26 3.68 -9.76
C LEU A 53 10.42 4.19 -11.19
N CYS A 54 11.60 4.70 -11.58
CA CYS A 54 11.90 5.09 -12.96
C CYS A 54 11.74 3.92 -13.95
N LEU A 55 12.21 2.74 -13.56
CA LEU A 55 12.09 1.53 -14.37
C LEU A 55 10.63 1.09 -14.55
N CYS A 56 9.83 1.16 -13.49
CA CYS A 56 8.45 0.68 -13.48
C CYS A 56 7.45 1.71 -14.02
N PHE A 57 7.76 2.99 -13.96
CA PHE A 57 6.91 4.12 -14.38
C PHE A 57 7.68 5.08 -15.30
N PRO A 58 8.05 4.64 -16.51
CA PRO A 58 8.90 5.41 -17.41
C PRO A 58 8.31 6.79 -17.78
N ASP A 59 6.99 6.92 -17.86
CA ASP A 59 6.31 8.19 -18.16
C ASP A 59 6.49 9.24 -17.03
N TRP A 60 6.93 8.80 -15.85
CA TRP A 60 7.15 9.64 -14.65
C TRP A 60 8.61 9.67 -14.22
N ALA A 61 9.52 9.14 -15.05
CA ALA A 61 10.93 8.97 -14.70
C ALA A 61 11.60 10.31 -14.34
N GLU A 62 11.29 11.41 -15.05
CA GLU A 62 11.84 12.72 -14.74
C GLU A 62 11.54 13.19 -13.30
N ILE A 63 10.36 12.86 -12.79
CA ILE A 63 9.95 13.15 -11.41
C ILE A 63 10.72 12.24 -10.45
N PHE A 64 10.74 10.92 -10.71
CA PHE A 64 11.39 9.95 -9.83
C PHE A 64 12.91 10.06 -9.80
N GLN A 65 13.54 10.64 -10.81
CA GLN A 65 14.96 11.00 -10.75
C GLN A 65 15.25 12.05 -9.66
N GLN A 66 14.28 12.93 -9.39
CA GLN A 66 14.45 14.02 -8.41
C GLN A 66 14.01 13.60 -7.00
N HIS A 67 12.87 12.91 -6.89
CA HIS A 67 12.31 12.44 -5.62
C HIS A 67 11.36 11.27 -5.85
N ARG A 68 11.14 10.44 -4.82
CA ARG A 68 10.23 9.28 -4.87
C ARG A 68 8.78 9.59 -4.47
N LEU A 69 8.47 10.86 -4.24
CA LEU A 69 7.19 11.29 -3.70
C LEU A 69 6.17 11.50 -4.80
N TRP A 70 5.04 10.80 -4.72
CA TRP A 70 3.86 11.16 -5.47
C TRP A 70 3.19 12.38 -4.82
N HIS A 71 2.95 13.43 -5.60
CA HIS A 71 2.26 14.65 -5.15
C HIS A 71 2.90 15.30 -3.90
N ASN A 72 4.21 15.26 -3.76
CA ASN A 72 4.97 15.86 -2.66
C ASN A 72 4.47 15.45 -1.25
N THR A 73 3.83 14.28 -1.14
CA THR A 73 3.40 13.76 0.16
C THR A 73 4.41 12.71 0.62
N PRO A 74 5.14 12.98 1.72
CA PRO A 74 6.09 12.01 2.24
C PRO A 74 5.35 10.78 2.79
N PRO A 75 5.87 9.57 2.55
CA PRO A 75 5.36 8.37 3.18
C PRO A 75 5.50 8.42 4.71
N VAL A 76 4.70 7.62 5.39
CA VAL A 76 4.89 7.31 6.80
C VAL A 76 5.87 6.16 6.92
N TYR A 77 5.73 5.20 6.02
CA TYR A 77 6.64 4.07 5.88
C TYR A 77 6.65 3.55 4.43
N SER A 78 7.69 2.85 4.10
CA SER A 78 7.82 2.06 2.86
C SER A 78 7.93 0.58 3.20
N VAL A 79 7.44 -0.27 2.31
CA VAL A 79 7.71 -1.70 2.33
C VAL A 79 8.57 -2.01 1.13
N ILE A 80 9.71 -2.64 1.35
CA ILE A 80 10.64 -3.00 0.30
C ILE A 80 10.92 -4.49 0.30
N VAL A 81 11.27 -5.00 -0.87
CA VAL A 81 11.83 -6.35 -1.05
C VAL A 81 13.22 -6.20 -1.59
N ARG A 82 14.18 -6.78 -0.88
CA ARG A 82 15.57 -6.81 -1.35
C ARG A 82 15.84 -8.08 -2.16
N GLY A 83 16.48 -7.89 -3.31
CA GLY A 83 17.19 -8.93 -4.00
C GLY A 83 18.64 -8.97 -3.53
N GLU A 84 19.50 -9.73 -4.25
CA GLU A 84 20.91 -9.89 -3.87
C GLU A 84 21.69 -8.56 -3.88
N GLU A 85 21.45 -7.70 -4.85
CA GLU A 85 22.23 -6.47 -5.05
C GLU A 85 21.38 -5.19 -4.97
N GLN A 86 20.06 -5.29 -5.09
CA GLN A 86 19.20 -4.11 -5.21
C GLN A 86 17.77 -4.36 -4.70
N ILE A 87 17.04 -3.27 -4.46
CA ILE A 87 15.61 -3.32 -4.15
C ILE A 87 14.85 -3.73 -5.41
N ILE A 88 14.10 -4.85 -5.32
CA ILE A 88 13.34 -5.43 -6.42
C ILE A 88 11.84 -5.18 -6.32
N GLY A 89 11.36 -4.69 -5.18
CA GLY A 89 9.97 -4.36 -4.96
C GLY A 89 9.80 -3.23 -3.95
N HIS A 90 8.78 -2.41 -4.15
CA HIS A 90 8.51 -1.25 -3.29
C HIS A 90 7.03 -0.91 -3.23
N ILE A 91 6.60 -0.44 -2.05
CA ILE A 91 5.33 0.25 -1.79
C ILE A 91 5.63 1.41 -0.84
N ALA A 92 5.05 2.57 -1.11
CA ALA A 92 4.97 3.67 -0.17
C ALA A 92 3.57 3.75 0.45
N VAL A 93 3.48 4.03 1.74
CA VAL A 93 2.22 4.29 2.43
C VAL A 93 2.24 5.69 2.99
N VAL A 94 1.28 6.51 2.55
CA VAL A 94 1.10 7.88 3.03
C VAL A 94 -0.20 7.98 3.83
N VAL A 95 -0.27 8.94 4.75
CA VAL A 95 -1.53 9.27 5.43
C VAL A 95 -2.33 10.22 4.56
N ARG A 96 -3.58 9.87 4.30
CA ARG A 96 -4.58 10.77 3.71
C ARG A 96 -5.72 10.96 4.69
N THR A 97 -6.33 12.13 4.66
CA THR A 97 -7.58 12.36 5.38
C THR A 97 -8.73 12.26 4.38
N ILE A 98 -9.71 11.44 4.69
CA ILE A 98 -11.00 11.45 4.00
C ILE A 98 -12.03 12.13 4.88
N THR A 99 -12.90 12.95 4.29
CA THR A 99 -13.97 13.63 5.00
C THR A 99 -15.32 13.25 4.37
N THR A 100 -16.25 12.80 5.19
CA THR A 100 -17.61 12.47 4.76
C THR A 100 -18.46 13.73 4.60
N THR A 101 -19.63 13.63 3.95
CA THR A 101 -20.63 14.71 3.86
C THR A 101 -21.12 15.18 5.24
N TRP A 102 -21.03 14.34 6.28
CA TRP A 102 -21.36 14.67 7.66
C TRP A 102 -20.20 15.27 8.44
N ASN A 103 -19.09 15.61 7.75
CA ASN A 103 -17.87 16.18 8.32
C ASN A 103 -17.12 15.25 9.30
N PHE A 104 -17.38 13.94 9.26
CA PHE A 104 -16.49 12.97 9.93
C PHE A 104 -15.20 12.85 9.14
N ARG A 105 -14.08 12.79 9.88
CA ARG A 105 -12.74 12.70 9.32
C ARG A 105 -12.08 11.39 9.72
N TYR A 106 -11.50 10.71 8.74
CA TYR A 106 -10.71 9.50 8.95
C TYR A 106 -9.33 9.67 8.33
N ASN A 107 -8.31 9.36 9.10
CA ASN A 107 -6.98 9.16 8.53
C ASN A 107 -6.92 7.75 7.97
N VAL A 108 -6.55 7.63 6.72
CA VAL A 108 -6.48 6.36 5.99
C VAL A 108 -5.07 6.11 5.49
N ALA A 109 -4.67 4.85 5.41
CA ALA A 109 -3.43 4.43 4.79
C ALA A 109 -3.60 4.44 3.26
N SER A 110 -2.98 5.38 2.58
CA SER A 110 -3.02 5.45 1.12
C SER A 110 -1.80 4.76 0.52
N ILE A 111 -2.05 3.67 -0.20
CA ILE A 111 -1.03 2.87 -0.87
C ILE A 111 -0.61 3.54 -2.17
N GLN A 112 0.70 3.74 -2.36
CA GLN A 112 1.27 4.41 -3.53
C GLN A 112 2.53 3.71 -4.02
N GLY A 113 2.89 3.92 -5.30
CA GLY A 113 4.16 3.47 -5.85
C GLY A 113 4.38 1.97 -5.78
N VAL A 114 3.31 1.18 -5.90
CA VAL A 114 3.40 -0.29 -5.94
C VAL A 114 4.15 -0.72 -7.18
N CYS A 115 5.36 -1.21 -7.02
CA CYS A 115 6.18 -1.64 -8.15
C CYS A 115 7.05 -2.85 -7.81
N VAL A 116 7.30 -3.65 -8.83
CA VAL A 116 8.18 -4.83 -8.80
C VAL A 116 9.00 -4.82 -10.07
N SER A 117 10.30 -5.06 -9.94
CA SER A 117 11.21 -5.16 -11.08
C SER A 117 10.66 -6.10 -12.15
N PRO A 118 10.70 -5.73 -13.44
CA PRO A 118 10.07 -6.50 -14.51
C PRO A 118 10.46 -7.98 -14.55
N ASP A 119 11.70 -8.29 -14.25
CA ASP A 119 12.27 -9.65 -14.20
C ASP A 119 11.81 -10.46 -12.97
N GLN A 120 11.31 -9.79 -11.93
CA GLN A 120 10.80 -10.38 -10.68
C GLN A 120 9.28 -10.39 -10.60
N ARG A 121 8.59 -10.18 -11.71
CA ARG A 121 7.12 -10.21 -11.78
C ARG A 121 6.60 -11.64 -11.89
N ARG A 122 5.32 -11.82 -11.52
CA ARG A 122 4.56 -13.08 -11.61
C ARG A 122 4.98 -14.19 -10.64
N VAL A 123 5.87 -13.89 -9.71
CA VAL A 123 6.30 -14.80 -8.64
C VAL A 123 5.74 -14.43 -7.27
N GLY A 124 4.71 -13.56 -7.22
CA GLY A 124 3.98 -13.25 -5.98
C GLY A 124 4.50 -12.04 -5.18
N VAL A 125 5.65 -11.44 -5.55
CA VAL A 125 6.27 -10.29 -4.82
C VAL A 125 5.28 -9.15 -4.57
N SER A 126 4.49 -8.75 -5.58
CA SER A 126 3.51 -7.66 -5.41
C SER A 126 2.41 -7.99 -4.40
N ARG A 127 1.96 -9.24 -4.33
CA ARG A 127 0.99 -9.69 -3.34
C ARG A 127 1.58 -9.61 -1.93
N LEU A 128 2.80 -10.10 -1.76
CA LEU A 128 3.51 -10.07 -0.49
C LEU A 128 3.73 -8.63 0.01
N LEU A 129 4.16 -7.73 -0.88
CA LEU A 129 4.31 -6.30 -0.58
C LEU A 129 3.00 -5.68 -0.07
N ILE A 130 1.88 -5.91 -0.79
CA ILE A 130 0.57 -5.37 -0.42
C ILE A 130 0.12 -5.93 0.93
N GLN A 131 0.25 -7.24 1.15
CA GLN A 131 -0.10 -7.87 2.43
C GLN A 131 0.69 -7.26 3.59
N LYS A 132 2.00 -7.08 3.44
CA LYS A 132 2.84 -6.47 4.47
C LYS A 132 2.48 -5.01 4.72
N ALA A 133 2.21 -4.23 3.67
CA ALA A 133 1.78 -2.85 3.82
C ALA A 133 0.44 -2.74 4.56
N VAL A 134 -0.52 -3.61 4.24
CA VAL A 134 -1.84 -3.64 4.87
C VAL A 134 -1.73 -4.10 6.34
N GLN A 135 -0.96 -5.15 6.63
CA GLN A 135 -0.71 -5.62 8.00
C GLN A 135 -0.10 -4.52 8.87
N GLU A 136 0.89 -3.81 8.34
CA GLU A 136 1.51 -2.70 9.08
C GLU A 136 0.55 -1.51 9.26
N ALA A 137 -0.30 -1.21 8.26
CA ALA A 137 -1.34 -0.19 8.41
C ALA A 137 -2.32 -0.55 9.53
N ALA A 138 -2.77 -1.82 9.60
CA ALA A 138 -3.63 -2.30 10.69
C ALA A 138 -2.93 -2.22 12.04
N ARG A 139 -1.65 -2.61 12.13
CA ARG A 139 -0.83 -2.48 13.35
C ARG A 139 -0.68 -1.03 13.82
N ARG A 140 -0.69 -0.07 12.89
CA ARG A 140 -0.68 1.38 13.17
C ARG A 140 -2.08 1.96 13.41
N GLU A 141 -3.07 1.09 13.62
CA GLU A 141 -4.44 1.47 13.98
C GLU A 141 -5.18 2.27 12.90
N PHE A 142 -4.79 2.17 11.62
CA PHE A 142 -5.62 2.68 10.55
C PHE A 142 -6.88 1.84 10.43
N LEU A 143 -8.04 2.50 10.29
CA LEU A 143 -9.31 1.80 10.07
C LEU A 143 -9.47 1.32 8.63
N PHE A 144 -8.85 2.04 7.69
CA PHE A 144 -9.03 1.84 6.25
C PHE A 144 -7.72 2.03 5.50
N ALA A 145 -7.56 1.28 4.42
CA ALA A 145 -6.58 1.56 3.38
C ALA A 145 -7.29 1.96 2.08
N ILE A 146 -6.64 2.82 1.29
CA ILE A 146 -7.12 3.24 -0.04
C ILE A 146 -5.99 3.15 -1.06
N LEU A 147 -6.34 2.93 -2.31
CA LEU A 147 -5.44 3.03 -3.44
C LEU A 147 -6.19 3.43 -4.72
N TYR A 148 -5.42 3.81 -5.74
CA TYR A 148 -5.92 4.06 -7.09
C TYR A 148 -5.16 3.17 -8.07
N CYS A 149 -5.87 2.39 -8.87
CA CYS A 149 -5.25 1.51 -9.84
C CYS A 149 -5.86 1.67 -11.25
N LYS A 150 -5.15 1.18 -12.25
CA LYS A 150 -5.71 1.04 -13.59
C LYS A 150 -6.77 -0.07 -13.60
N GLU A 151 -7.78 0.07 -14.46
CA GLU A 151 -8.91 -0.85 -14.57
C GLU A 151 -8.48 -2.33 -14.67
N PHE A 152 -7.45 -2.62 -15.46
CA PHE A 152 -6.95 -3.99 -15.63
C PHE A 152 -6.32 -4.60 -14.36
N LEU A 153 -6.02 -3.79 -13.34
CA LEU A 153 -5.50 -4.25 -12.03
C LEU A 153 -6.61 -4.48 -11.00
N VAL A 154 -7.85 -4.05 -11.27
CA VAL A 154 -8.98 -4.25 -10.33
C VAL A 154 -9.13 -5.72 -9.92
N PRO A 155 -9.12 -6.71 -10.85
CA PRO A 155 -9.23 -8.12 -10.45
C PRO A 155 -8.10 -8.59 -9.53
N PHE A 156 -6.88 -8.07 -9.72
CA PHE A 156 -5.73 -8.40 -8.88
C PHE A 156 -5.92 -7.91 -7.44
N TYR A 157 -6.37 -6.67 -7.26
CA TYR A 157 -6.64 -6.13 -5.92
C TYR A 157 -7.88 -6.78 -5.28
N THR A 158 -8.94 -6.99 -6.05
CA THR A 158 -10.15 -7.66 -5.56
C THR A 158 -9.86 -9.06 -5.04
N SER A 159 -8.94 -9.81 -5.67
CA SER A 159 -8.51 -11.13 -5.19
C SER A 159 -7.77 -11.08 -3.84
N GLN A 160 -7.46 -9.90 -3.33
CA GLN A 160 -6.81 -9.64 -2.05
C GLN A 160 -7.74 -8.91 -1.07
N GLY A 161 -9.06 -8.95 -1.30
CA GLY A 161 -10.06 -8.37 -0.42
C GLY A 161 -10.37 -6.88 -0.65
N TRP A 162 -9.66 -6.21 -1.58
CA TRP A 162 -9.95 -4.81 -1.90
C TRP A 162 -11.30 -4.70 -2.62
N LYS A 163 -12.04 -3.66 -2.28
CA LYS A 163 -13.34 -3.33 -2.88
C LYS A 163 -13.20 -2.13 -3.79
N LEU A 164 -13.81 -2.19 -4.98
CA LEU A 164 -13.90 -1.04 -5.86
C LEU A 164 -14.87 -0.02 -5.23
N ALA A 165 -14.47 1.23 -5.16
CA ALA A 165 -15.39 2.30 -4.81
C ALA A 165 -16.37 2.50 -5.97
N ASP A 166 -17.64 2.27 -5.70
CA ASP A 166 -18.72 2.45 -6.66
C ASP A 166 -19.21 3.92 -6.68
N ASP A 167 -20.29 4.19 -7.43
CA ASP A 167 -20.87 5.53 -7.54
C ASP A 167 -21.41 6.07 -6.18
N SER A 168 -21.60 5.22 -5.18
CA SER A 168 -21.97 5.62 -3.83
C SER A 168 -20.79 6.18 -3.04
N VAL A 169 -19.56 5.83 -3.43
CA VAL A 169 -18.31 6.31 -2.84
C VAL A 169 -17.59 7.19 -3.85
N VAL A 170 -18.06 8.41 -4.02
CA VAL A 170 -17.40 9.38 -4.90
C VAL A 170 -16.27 10.05 -4.14
N MET A 171 -15.05 9.83 -4.57
CA MET A 171 -13.90 10.52 -4.03
C MET A 171 -13.75 11.88 -4.70
N TRP A 172 -13.96 12.93 -3.93
CA TRP A 172 -13.79 14.32 -4.37
C TRP A 172 -12.43 14.84 -3.94
N ASN A 173 -11.91 15.74 -4.72
CA ASN A 173 -10.81 16.57 -4.28
C ASN A 173 -11.37 17.92 -3.80
N SER A 174 -10.68 18.59 -2.89
CA SER A 174 -11.06 19.84 -2.21
C SER A 174 -11.37 21.05 -3.12
N LYS A 175 -11.48 20.89 -4.44
CA LYS A 175 -11.80 21.93 -5.42
C LYS A 175 -13.06 21.64 -6.22
N ASP A 176 -14.04 20.96 -5.64
CA ASP A 176 -15.36 20.68 -6.22
C ASP A 176 -15.37 19.92 -7.56
N LEU A 177 -14.25 19.29 -7.92
CA LEU A 177 -14.18 18.46 -9.12
C LEU A 177 -14.11 16.98 -8.72
N PRO A 178 -15.01 16.15 -9.27
CA PRO A 178 -14.88 14.71 -9.10
C PRO A 178 -13.53 14.29 -9.71
N ILE A 179 -12.79 13.45 -8.98
CA ILE A 179 -11.61 12.81 -9.58
C ILE A 179 -12.11 12.06 -10.79
N SER A 180 -11.63 12.44 -11.98
CA SER A 180 -12.03 11.78 -13.21
C SER A 180 -11.58 10.32 -13.14
N MET A 181 -12.53 9.44 -12.88
CA MET A 181 -12.35 8.00 -12.72
C MET A 181 -11.97 7.29 -14.03
N ARG A 182 -11.92 8.05 -15.15
CA ARG A 182 -11.67 7.46 -16.48
C ARG A 182 -10.27 6.83 -16.63
N SER A 183 -9.32 7.17 -15.76
CA SER A 183 -7.97 6.65 -15.85
C SER A 183 -7.54 5.80 -14.65
N ASN A 184 -8.17 5.96 -13.49
CA ASN A 184 -7.81 5.24 -12.28
C ASN A 184 -9.06 4.86 -11.48
N CYS A 185 -9.11 3.60 -11.05
CA CYS A 185 -10.16 3.05 -10.22
C CYS A 185 -9.77 3.21 -8.74
N PRO A 186 -10.54 3.95 -7.92
CA PRO A 186 -10.33 3.97 -6.49
C PRO A 186 -10.78 2.65 -5.87
N MET A 187 -9.96 2.13 -4.99
CA MET A 187 -10.26 0.94 -4.22
C MET A 187 -10.01 1.20 -2.74
N PHE A 188 -10.74 0.52 -1.89
CA PHE A 188 -10.58 0.58 -0.44
C PHE A 188 -10.53 -0.81 0.17
N LEU A 189 -9.95 -0.88 1.38
CA LEU A 189 -9.92 -2.07 2.21
C LEU A 189 -10.24 -1.67 3.65
N GLU A 190 -11.18 -2.38 4.26
CA GLU A 190 -11.48 -2.28 5.69
C GLU A 190 -10.42 -3.07 6.46
N LEU A 191 -9.74 -2.40 7.39
CA LEU A 191 -8.69 -3.00 8.21
C LEU A 191 -9.20 -3.46 9.57
N THR A 192 -10.47 -3.12 9.86
CA THR A 192 -11.19 -3.47 11.09
C THR A 192 -12.62 -3.86 10.73
N GLU A 193 -13.43 -4.19 11.73
CA GLU A 193 -14.88 -4.43 11.55
C GLU A 193 -15.67 -3.15 11.23
N THR A 194 -15.04 -1.97 11.30
CA THR A 194 -15.70 -0.71 10.96
C THR A 194 -15.93 -0.65 9.45
N PRO A 195 -17.20 -0.50 8.99
CA PRO A 195 -17.45 -0.41 7.57
C PRO A 195 -16.88 0.89 6.99
N PHE A 196 -16.40 0.82 5.74
CA PHE A 196 -15.94 2.01 5.02
C PHE A 196 -17.11 2.98 4.84
N PRO A 197 -16.93 4.30 5.06
CA PRO A 197 -18.01 5.26 5.02
C PRO A 197 -18.64 5.35 3.63
N GLU A 198 -19.97 5.35 3.58
CA GLU A 198 -20.75 5.50 2.36
C GLU A 198 -20.90 6.97 1.93
N GLY A 199 -21.18 7.18 0.65
CA GLY A 199 -21.50 8.46 0.05
C GLY A 199 -20.29 9.25 -0.43
N PRO A 200 -20.49 10.50 -0.83
CA PRO A 200 -19.42 11.35 -1.32
C PRO A 200 -18.35 11.58 -0.26
N LEU A 201 -17.08 11.34 -0.63
CA LEU A 201 -15.93 11.52 0.24
C LEU A 201 -14.98 12.56 -0.35
N ASP A 202 -14.56 13.54 0.45
CA ASP A 202 -13.47 14.42 0.10
C ASP A 202 -12.15 13.79 0.56
N VAL A 203 -11.26 13.50 -0.37
CA VAL A 203 -9.95 12.88 -0.10
C VAL A 203 -8.85 13.90 0.20
N HIS A 204 -9.16 15.20 0.21
CA HIS A 204 -8.20 16.29 0.45
C HIS A 204 -6.86 16.09 -0.26
N SER A 205 -6.90 15.50 -1.45
CA SER A 205 -5.70 15.21 -2.24
C SER A 205 -5.44 16.37 -3.19
N PRO A 206 -4.18 16.79 -3.39
CA PRO A 206 -3.87 17.63 -4.53
C PRO A 206 -4.27 16.90 -5.81
N LEU A 207 -4.82 17.68 -6.75
CA LEU A 207 -5.22 17.17 -8.07
C LEU A 207 -4.05 16.42 -8.71
N TRP A 208 -4.36 15.26 -9.27
CA TRP A 208 -3.56 14.65 -10.32
C TRP A 208 -3.62 15.59 -11.53
N GLN A 209 -2.61 16.41 -11.73
CA GLN A 209 -2.40 17.18 -12.95
C GLN A 209 -1.58 16.37 -13.92
#